data_69ecdf8014622ff1be63ab1c9b54b9d3
#
_entry.id   69ecdf8014622ff1be63ab1c9b54b9d3
#
_cell.length_a   1.000
_cell.length_b   1.000
_cell.length_c   1.000
_cell.angle_alpha   90.00
_cell.angle_beta   90.00
_cell.angle_gamma   90.00
#
_symmetry.space_group_name_H-M   'P 1'
#
loop_
_entity.id
_entity.type
_entity.pdbx_description
1 polymer ?
#
loop_
_entity_poly.entity_id
_entity_poly.type
_entity_poly.pdbx_seq_one_letter_code
_entity_poly.pdbx_strand_id
1 'polypeptide(L)'
;MAIVLALSPGNFSMAFPAPRAQEEDITSGVFTSQSPSNPGPDTASTGLADGIYLYGQSNKPDEIKQEYFVFEMRQSKVVGAYYLPRSAFYCFYGTSDRTQLNLIVVDSYDGSRSPYSVNLQQYYRISAVSENDRRILGICKEAHQQQVWEK
;
A
#
# COMPACT_ATOMS: atom_id res chain seq x y z
N MET A 1 -49.42 -31.39 49.18
CA MET A 1 -48.82 -31.92 48.70
C MET A 1 -47.87 -31.64 47.85
N ALA A 2 -47.21 -31.60 47.60
CA ALA A 2 -46.36 -31.24 46.92
C ALA A 2 -45.27 -31.73 46.43
N ILE A 3 -44.78 -31.84 45.90
CA ILE A 3 -43.87 -32.28 45.36
C ILE A 3 -42.84 -31.91 44.75
N VAL A 4 -42.23 -31.91 44.64
CA VAL A 4 -41.27 -31.63 44.11
C VAL A 4 -40.36 -31.97 43.48
N LEU A 5 -40.02 -32.11 43.06
CA LEU A 5 -39.11 -32.45 42.45
C LEU A 5 -38.07 -32.19 41.95
N ALA A 6 -37.56 -32.14 41.84
CA ALA A 6 -36.60 -32.05 41.49
C ALA A 6 -35.74 -32.17 40.71
N LEU A 7 -35.51 -32.29 40.35
CA LEU A 7 -34.65 -32.50 39.71
C LEU A 7 -33.62 -32.38 39.27
N SER A 8 -33.16 -32.40 39.09
CA SER A 8 -32.14 -32.43 38.67
C SER A 8 -31.31 -32.47 38.03
N PRO A 9 -30.99 -32.56 37.82
CA PRO A 9 -30.11 -32.72 37.27
C PRO A 9 -29.22 -32.63 36.55
N GLY A 10 -29.03 -32.71 36.36
CA GLY A 10 -28.13 -32.79 35.74
C GLY A 10 -27.27 -32.81 35.26
N ASN A 11 -27.04 -32.78 35.25
CA ASN A 11 -26.12 -32.87 34.86
C ASN A 11 -25.35 -32.78 34.12
N PHE A 12 -25.22 -32.78 34.05
CA PHE A 12 -24.51 -32.73 33.43
C PHE A 12 -23.52 -32.79 32.92
N SER A 13 -23.18 -32.76 32.92
CA SER A 13 -22.24 -32.85 32.50
C SER A 13 -21.55 -32.92 31.73
N MET A 14 -21.36 -32.89 31.64
CA MET A 14 -20.67 -33.04 30.92
C MET A 14 -19.71 -32.98 30.44
N ALA A 15 -19.41 -32.96 30.55
CA ALA A 15 -18.46 -32.91 30.10
C ALA A 15 -17.76 -32.93 29.34
N PHE A 16 -17.69 -32.98 29.39
CA PHE A 16 -16.90 -32.99 28.61
C PHE A 16 -16.01 -33.20 28.14
N PRO A 17 -15.90 -33.32 28.13
CA PRO A 17 -15.00 -33.59 27.68
C PRO A 17 -14.39 -33.47 26.92
N ALA A 18 -14.25 -33.45 26.96
CA ALA A 18 -13.59 -33.46 26.25
C ALA A 18 -12.86 -33.31 25.68
N PRO A 19 -12.66 -33.17 25.83
CA PRO A 19 -11.83 -33.01 25.22
C PRO A 19 -11.03 -33.16 24.71
N ARG A 20 -10.89 -33.41 24.81
CA ARG A 20 -10.17 -33.65 24.36
C ARG A 20 -9.49 -33.58 23.66
N ALA A 21 -9.49 -33.68 23.64
CA ALA A 21 -8.82 -33.76 22.93
C ALA A 21 -8.30 -33.29 22.32
N GLN A 22 -8.27 -33.11 22.48
CA GLN A 22 -7.70 -32.84 21.83
C GLN A 22 -6.83 -32.65 21.46
N GLU A 23 -6.74 -32.92 21.88
CA GLU A 23 -5.86 -32.86 21.50
C GLU A 23 -5.26 -32.92 20.70
N GLU A 24 -5.30 -33.25 20.82
CA GLU A 24 -4.69 -33.47 19.99
C GLU A 24 -4.43 -32.96 19.15
N ASP A 25 -4.56 -32.90 19.25
CA ASP A 25 -4.18 -32.59 18.30
C ASP A 25 -3.54 -32.08 17.86
N ILE A 26 -3.36 -32.19 18.38
CA ILE A 26 -2.62 -31.82 17.93
C ILE A 26 -2.05 -31.79 17.22
N THR A 27 -1.96 -32.02 17.37
CA THR A 27 -1.27 -32.16 16.58
C THR A 27 -1.17 -31.63 15.64
N SER A 28 -1.30 -31.71 15.67
CA SER A 28 -1.07 -31.39 14.65
C SER A 28 -0.74 -30.57 14.12
N GLY A 29 -0.57 -30.37 14.37
CA GLY A 29 -0.08 -29.81 13.73
C GLY A 29 0.16 -29.15 13.25
N VAL A 30 0.22 -29.26 13.38
CA VAL A 30 0.55 -28.81 12.80
C VAL A 30 0.86 -28.18 12.18
N PHE A 31 1.01 -28.26 12.18
CA PHE A 31 1.54 -27.86 11.46
C PHE A 31 1.65 -27.11 10.86
N THR A 32 1.57 -27.10 11.00
CA THR A 32 1.71 -26.53 10.39
C THR A 32 1.93 -25.90 9.83
N SER A 33 2.12 -25.82 9.77
CA SER A 33 2.46 -25.38 9.11
C SER A 33 2.46 -24.55 8.59
N GLN A 34 2.51 -24.27 8.63
CA GLN A 34 2.58 -23.61 8.02
C GLN A 34 2.86 -22.75 7.60
N SER A 35 2.98 -22.64 7.73
CA SER A 35 3.24 -21.97 7.32
C SER A 35 3.64 -21.36 6.81
N PRO A 36 3.86 -21.26 6.72
CA PRO A 36 4.46 -20.79 6.15
C PRO A 36 4.45 -19.56 5.79
N SER A 37 4.36 -19.43 5.94
CA SER A 37 4.34 -18.60 5.63
C SER A 37 4.74 -17.57 5.64
N ASN A 38 4.99 -17.38 5.87
CA ASN A 38 5.38 -16.53 5.98
C ASN A 38 6.06 -15.86 5.38
N PRO A 39 6.42 -15.76 5.28
CA PRO A 39 7.04 -15.24 4.38
C PRO A 39 7.04 -13.93 4.55
N GLY A 40 6.48 -13.64 5.01
CA GLY A 40 6.45 -12.39 5.15
C GLY A 40 7.62 -11.63 5.20
N PRO A 41 8.51 -12.11 5.63
CA PRO A 41 9.66 -11.33 5.85
C PRO A 41 10.04 -10.62 4.66
N ASP A 42 10.17 -11.30 3.73
CA ASP A 42 10.65 -10.70 2.63
C ASP A 42 9.91 -9.59 2.29
N THR A 43 8.79 -9.75 2.36
CA THR A 43 8.08 -8.73 1.85
C THR A 43 8.31 -7.52 2.53
N ALA A 44 8.49 -7.57 3.71
CA ALA A 44 8.60 -6.36 4.44
C ALA A 44 9.63 -5.45 3.89
N SER A 45 10.57 -6.00 3.28
CA SER A 45 11.65 -5.17 2.85
C SER A 45 11.31 -4.42 1.60
N THR A 46 10.24 -4.70 1.01
CA THR A 46 10.03 -4.12 -0.27
C THR A 46 9.48 -2.74 -0.16
N GLY A 47 9.44 -2.06 -1.21
CA GLY A 47 8.87 -0.75 -1.29
C GLY A 47 7.40 -0.79 -1.54
N LEU A 48 6.91 0.17 -2.24
CA LEU A 48 5.50 0.27 -2.56
C LEU A 48 5.10 -0.80 -3.57
N ALA A 49 3.90 -1.33 -3.42
CA ALA A 49 3.35 -2.26 -4.38
C ALA A 49 2.95 -1.51 -5.64
N ASP A 50 2.67 -2.24 -6.71
CA ASP A 50 2.18 -1.63 -7.94
C ASP A 50 0.86 -0.93 -7.67
N GLY A 51 0.68 0.25 -8.24
CA GLY A 51 -0.53 1.03 -8.03
C GLY A 51 -0.32 2.52 -8.25
N ILE A 52 -1.38 3.28 -7.99
CA ILE A 52 -1.36 4.73 -8.12
C ILE A 52 -1.30 5.34 -6.72
N TYR A 53 -0.44 6.33 -6.57
CA TYR A 53 -0.16 6.94 -5.28
C TYR A 53 -0.20 8.46 -5.36
N LEU A 54 -0.63 9.08 -4.28
CA LEU A 54 -0.55 10.52 -4.10
C LEU A 54 0.17 10.79 -2.78
N TYR A 55 1.22 11.58 -2.84
CA TYR A 55 1.97 12.02 -1.67
C TYR A 55 2.04 13.54 -1.67
N GLY A 56 1.98 14.14 -0.51
CA GLY A 56 2.02 15.60 -0.38
C GLY A 56 2.84 16.07 0.81
N GLN A 57 3.27 17.31 0.76
CA GLN A 57 3.90 17.95 1.92
C GLN A 57 2.90 18.15 3.04
N SER A 58 1.60 18.18 2.72
CA SER A 58 0.51 18.21 3.68
C SER A 58 -0.28 16.91 3.58
N ASN A 59 -0.94 16.55 4.67
CA ASN A 59 -1.81 15.37 4.67
C ASN A 59 -3.19 15.70 4.08
N LYS A 60 -3.41 16.93 3.68
CA LYS A 60 -4.64 17.36 3.02
C LYS A 60 -4.34 17.60 1.54
N PRO A 61 -5.25 17.19 0.66
CA PRO A 61 -5.04 17.45 -0.77
C PRO A 61 -5.27 18.91 -1.09
N ASP A 62 -4.71 19.33 -2.20
CA ASP A 62 -4.95 20.65 -2.81
C ASP A 62 -4.65 21.88 -1.94
N GLU A 63 -3.77 21.76 -0.98
CA GLU A 63 -3.34 22.94 -0.23
C GLU A 63 -2.36 23.76 -1.05
N ILE A 64 -2.66 25.04 -1.15
CA ILE A 64 -1.83 25.97 -1.93
C ILE A 64 -0.44 26.06 -1.31
N LYS A 65 0.57 26.12 -2.17
CA LYS A 65 1.98 26.20 -1.78
C LYS A 65 2.55 24.91 -1.19
N GLN A 66 1.79 23.83 -1.23
CA GLN A 66 2.31 22.52 -0.84
C GLN A 66 2.59 21.71 -2.11
N GLU A 67 3.66 20.94 -2.07
CA GLU A 67 4.03 20.09 -3.21
C GLU A 67 3.33 18.74 -3.13
N TYR A 68 2.97 18.22 -4.28
CA TYR A 68 2.32 16.92 -4.39
C TYR A 68 2.95 16.11 -5.51
N PHE A 69 3.02 14.80 -5.29
CA PHE A 69 3.50 13.84 -6.27
C PHE A 69 2.38 12.83 -6.52
N VAL A 70 1.89 12.75 -7.75
CA VAL A 70 0.96 11.71 -8.14
C VAL A 70 1.68 10.82 -9.15
N PHE A 71 1.71 9.52 -8.90
CA PHE A 71 2.46 8.62 -9.78
C PHE A 71 1.87 7.23 -9.79
N GLU A 72 2.17 6.51 -10.86
CA GLU A 72 1.87 5.09 -10.96
C GLU A 72 3.17 4.32 -10.90
N MET A 73 3.13 3.26 -10.11
CA MET A 73 4.27 2.37 -9.94
C MET A 73 3.95 1.01 -10.55
N ARG A 74 4.90 0.46 -11.28
CA ARG A 74 4.85 -0.92 -11.78
C ARG A 74 6.25 -1.50 -11.70
N GLN A 75 6.39 -2.58 -10.93
CA GLN A 75 7.66 -3.30 -10.82
C GLN A 75 8.84 -2.35 -10.50
N SER A 76 8.64 -1.52 -9.50
CA SER A 76 9.65 -0.56 -9.03
C SER A 76 9.99 0.54 -10.04
N LYS A 77 9.24 0.69 -11.10
CA LYS A 77 9.40 1.79 -12.05
C LYS A 77 8.24 2.73 -11.89
N VAL A 78 8.49 4.02 -11.98
CA VAL A 78 7.47 5.05 -11.76
C VAL A 78 7.37 6.02 -12.91
N VAL A 79 6.15 6.48 -13.15
CA VAL A 79 5.86 7.61 -14.01
C VAL A 79 4.84 8.45 -13.28
N GLY A 80 5.03 9.75 -13.26
CA GLY A 80 4.11 10.61 -12.55
C GLY A 80 4.32 12.08 -12.79
N ALA A 81 3.73 12.85 -11.91
CA ALA A 81 3.79 14.30 -11.98
C ALA A 81 4.03 14.88 -10.58
N TYR A 82 4.75 15.96 -10.57
CA TYR A 82 4.99 16.77 -9.40
C TYR A 82 4.35 18.13 -9.66
N TYR A 83 3.62 18.66 -8.71
CA TYR A 83 2.90 19.91 -8.93
C TYR A 83 2.62 20.65 -7.62
N LEU A 84 2.38 21.94 -7.75
CA LEU A 84 1.77 22.73 -6.71
C LEU A 84 0.36 23.08 -7.19
N PRO A 85 -0.65 23.02 -6.33
CA PRO A 85 -2.01 23.35 -6.73
C PRO A 85 -2.11 24.74 -7.35
N ARG A 86 -2.83 24.80 -8.45
CA ARG A 86 -3.05 26.04 -9.23
C ARG A 86 -1.80 26.54 -9.91
N SER A 87 -0.80 25.69 -10.07
CA SER A 87 0.42 26.01 -10.79
C SER A 87 0.66 24.94 -11.86
N ALA A 88 1.71 25.11 -12.62
CA ALA A 88 2.09 24.13 -13.61
C ALA A 88 2.52 22.82 -12.93
N PHE A 89 2.50 21.75 -13.67
CA PHE A 89 3.01 20.47 -13.20
C PHE A 89 4.17 20.04 -14.08
N TYR A 90 5.02 19.21 -13.52
CA TYR A 90 6.19 18.67 -14.21
C TYR A 90 6.07 17.15 -14.21
N CYS A 91 6.29 16.56 -15.36
CA CYS A 91 6.28 15.10 -15.45
C CYS A 91 7.60 14.54 -14.95
N PHE A 92 7.56 13.36 -14.42
CA PHE A 92 8.79 12.66 -14.07
C PHE A 92 8.63 11.16 -14.34
N TYR A 93 9.77 10.50 -14.42
CA TYR A 93 9.83 9.05 -14.53
C TYR A 93 11.11 8.57 -13.85
N GLY A 94 11.14 7.32 -13.47
CA GLY A 94 12.32 6.77 -12.83
C GLY A 94 12.05 5.45 -12.13
N THR A 95 12.74 5.25 -11.01
CA THR A 95 12.66 4.00 -10.27
C THR A 95 12.40 4.28 -8.81
N SER A 96 11.90 3.25 -8.13
CA SER A 96 11.70 3.28 -6.70
C SER A 96 12.59 2.23 -6.05
N ASP A 97 13.25 2.62 -4.97
CA ASP A 97 13.95 1.68 -4.11
C ASP A 97 13.38 1.89 -2.71
N ARG A 98 12.48 0.99 -2.33
CA ARG A 98 11.72 1.09 -1.08
C ARG A 98 10.92 2.39 -1.04
N THR A 99 11.30 3.33 -0.21
CA THR A 99 10.60 4.61 -0.10
C THR A 99 11.36 5.74 -0.79
N GLN A 100 12.46 5.42 -1.44
CA GLN A 100 13.25 6.40 -2.17
C GLN A 100 12.88 6.36 -3.65
N LEU A 101 12.47 7.48 -4.21
CA LEU A 101 12.24 7.59 -5.64
C LEU A 101 13.45 8.26 -6.28
N ASN A 102 13.97 7.67 -7.33
CA ASN A 102 15.08 8.24 -8.09
C ASN A 102 14.52 8.62 -9.45
N LEU A 103 14.35 9.89 -9.68
CA LEU A 103 13.54 10.41 -10.76
C LEU A 103 14.34 11.23 -11.74
N ILE A 104 13.84 11.32 -12.95
CA ILE A 104 14.20 12.33 -13.92
C ILE A 104 12.97 13.21 -14.07
N VAL A 105 13.08 14.46 -13.71
CA VAL A 105 12.02 15.46 -13.87
C VAL A 105 12.21 16.13 -15.22
N VAL A 106 11.11 16.26 -15.96
CA VAL A 106 11.13 16.87 -17.28
C VAL A 106 10.44 18.22 -17.17
N ASP A 107 11.18 19.26 -17.53
CA ASP A 107 10.65 20.62 -17.52
C ASP A 107 9.56 20.75 -18.58
N SER A 108 8.44 21.35 -18.21
CA SER A 108 7.29 21.46 -19.11
C SER A 108 7.44 22.54 -20.16
N TYR A 109 8.43 23.40 -20.00
CA TYR A 109 8.64 24.48 -20.97
C TYR A 109 9.63 24.10 -22.07
N ASP A 110 10.78 23.63 -21.66
CA ASP A 110 11.84 23.37 -22.65
C ASP A 110 12.21 21.89 -22.79
N GLY A 111 11.58 21.02 -22.01
CA GLY A 111 11.84 19.60 -22.07
C GLY A 111 13.17 19.19 -21.45
N SER A 112 13.84 20.08 -20.77
CA SER A 112 15.10 19.74 -20.12
C SER A 112 14.86 18.71 -19.02
N ARG A 113 15.89 17.93 -18.70
CA ARG A 113 15.78 16.81 -17.78
C ARG A 113 16.76 16.96 -16.64
N SER A 114 16.27 16.77 -15.44
CA SER A 114 17.11 16.91 -14.26
C SER A 114 16.87 15.76 -13.30
N PRO A 115 17.93 15.21 -12.71
CA PRO A 115 17.76 14.15 -11.72
C PRO A 115 17.19 14.73 -10.44
N TYR A 116 16.34 13.95 -9.77
CA TYR A 116 15.72 14.40 -8.54
C TYR A 116 15.40 13.17 -7.67
N SER A 117 15.73 13.23 -6.41
CA SER A 117 15.48 12.13 -5.49
C SER A 117 14.48 12.56 -4.44
N VAL A 118 13.52 11.70 -4.15
CA VAL A 118 12.46 11.97 -3.20
C VAL A 118 12.44 10.86 -2.17
N ASN A 119 12.49 11.23 -0.90
CA ASN A 119 12.27 10.27 0.16
C ASN A 119 10.81 10.40 0.60
N LEU A 120 10.00 9.41 0.25
CA LEU A 120 8.57 9.43 0.52
C LEU A 120 8.24 9.45 2.02
N GLN A 121 9.19 9.09 2.87
CA GLN A 121 8.97 9.17 4.31
C GLN A 121 8.86 10.61 4.81
N GLN A 122 9.27 11.56 4.00
CA GLN A 122 9.17 12.98 4.34
C GLN A 122 7.86 13.60 3.85
N TYR A 123 6.99 12.79 3.27
CA TYR A 123 5.71 13.24 2.73
C TYR A 123 4.57 12.42 3.30
N TYR A 124 3.37 12.94 3.25
CA TYR A 124 2.17 12.26 3.71
C TYR A 124 1.52 11.51 2.55
N ARG A 125 1.19 10.27 2.77
CA ARG A 125 0.43 9.52 1.77
C ARG A 125 -1.03 9.95 1.88
N ILE A 126 -1.63 10.31 0.76
CA ILE A 126 -3.02 10.73 0.68
C ILE A 126 -3.79 9.64 -0.04
N SER A 127 -4.82 9.09 0.61
CA SER A 127 -5.54 7.96 0.04
C SER A 127 -6.47 8.33 -1.10
N ALA A 128 -6.93 9.56 -1.12
CA ALA A 128 -7.88 10.00 -2.15
C ALA A 128 -7.16 10.67 -3.31
N VAL A 129 -7.06 9.96 -4.41
CA VAL A 129 -6.47 10.50 -5.64
C VAL A 129 -7.61 11.16 -6.42
N SER A 130 -7.54 12.46 -6.60
CA SER A 130 -8.61 13.24 -7.23
C SER A 130 -8.68 13.01 -8.75
N GLU A 131 -9.74 13.51 -9.32
CA GLU A 131 -9.88 13.41 -10.78
C GLU A 131 -8.81 14.25 -11.46
N ASN A 132 -8.47 15.40 -10.89
CA ASN A 132 -7.40 16.24 -11.43
C ASN A 132 -6.04 15.52 -11.34
N ASP A 133 -5.77 14.84 -10.23
CA ASP A 133 -4.55 14.06 -10.09
C ASP A 133 -4.46 13.00 -11.18
N ARG A 134 -5.56 12.30 -11.45
CA ARG A 134 -5.59 11.28 -12.48
C ARG A 134 -5.39 11.87 -13.87
N ARG A 135 -5.93 13.06 -14.11
CA ARG A 135 -5.76 13.75 -15.38
C ARG A 135 -4.29 14.11 -15.60
N ILE A 136 -3.67 14.70 -14.59
CA ILE A 136 -2.26 15.10 -14.67
C ILE A 136 -1.40 13.85 -14.85
N LEU A 137 -1.65 12.82 -14.08
CA LEU A 137 -0.93 11.57 -14.19
C LEU A 137 -1.07 10.98 -15.60
N GLY A 138 -2.29 11.03 -16.15
CA GLY A 138 -2.54 10.51 -17.49
C GLY A 138 -1.69 11.20 -18.54
N ILE A 139 -1.57 12.52 -18.47
CA ILE A 139 -0.74 13.28 -19.39
C ILE A 139 0.72 12.83 -19.30
N CYS A 140 1.25 12.69 -18.10
CA CYS A 140 2.64 12.29 -17.93
C CYS A 140 2.88 10.84 -18.36
N LYS A 141 1.90 9.96 -18.13
CA LYS A 141 2.01 8.58 -18.60
C LYS A 141 2.06 8.54 -20.12
N GLU A 142 1.18 9.26 -20.76
CA GLU A 142 1.14 9.28 -22.22
C GLU A 142 2.48 9.73 -22.80
N ALA A 143 3.11 10.69 -22.14
CA ALA A 143 4.38 11.23 -22.63
C ALA A 143 5.58 10.32 -22.36
N HIS A 144 5.56 9.55 -21.27
CA HIS A 144 6.79 8.90 -20.81
C HIS A 144 6.70 7.40 -20.51
N GLN A 145 5.53 6.79 -20.54
CA GLN A 145 5.41 5.38 -20.15
C GLN A 145 6.22 4.44 -21.03
N GLN A 146 6.38 4.77 -22.29
CA GLN A 146 7.16 3.92 -23.20
C GLN A 146 8.63 3.87 -22.81
N GLN A 147 9.13 4.93 -22.22
CA GLN A 147 10.53 4.98 -21.80
C GLN A 147 10.77 4.11 -20.56
N VAL A 148 9.74 3.78 -19.85
CA VAL A 148 9.86 3.16 -18.52
C VAL A 148 9.34 1.73 -18.53
N TRP A 149 8.15 1.51 -19.04
CA TRP A 149 7.48 0.22 -18.90
C TRP A 149 7.53 -0.64 -20.16
N GLU A 150 7.72 -0.03 -21.30
CA GLU A 150 7.63 -0.76 -22.58
C GLU A 150 8.97 -1.09 -23.22
N LYS A 151 10.04 -0.97 -22.47
CA LYS A 151 11.37 -1.31 -22.99
C LYS A 151 11.71 -2.75 -22.72
#